data_fbe18af9888816249764b7fe2c79a417
#
_entry.id   fbe18af9888816249764b7fe2c79a417
#
_cell.length_a   1.000
_cell.length_b   1.000
_cell.length_c   1.000
_cell.angle_alpha   90.00
_cell.angle_beta   90.00
_cell.angle_gamma   90.00
#
_symmetry.space_group_name_H-M   'P 1'
#
loop_
_entity.id
_entity.type
_entity.pdbx_description
1 polymer ?
#
loop_
_entity_poly.entity_id
_entity_poly.type
_entity_poly.pdbx_seq_one_letter_code
_entity_poly.pdbx_strand_id
1 'polypeptide(L)'
;MDTKKRPLEGIRVVDITLYVTGPLTTQALSDCGAEVIKIETSSRTGARGMQGGVGGGLQQSTGKKSVSLNFSSRAGLDVLYRLVACSDVVV
;
A
#
# COMPACT_ATOMS: atom_id res chain seq x y z
N MET A 1 14.75 -4.32 -27.72
CA MET A 1 13.57 -4.36 -26.85
C MET A 1 13.99 -4.43 -25.39
N ASP A 2 13.34 -3.68 -24.57
CA ASP A 2 13.66 -3.72 -23.15
C ASP A 2 12.88 -4.84 -22.47
N THR A 3 13.55 -5.98 -22.31
CA THR A 3 12.94 -7.13 -21.67
C THR A 3 12.85 -7.00 -20.16
N LYS A 4 13.39 -5.91 -19.60
CA LYS A 4 13.37 -5.70 -18.16
C LYS A 4 12.14 -4.93 -17.70
N LYS A 5 11.35 -4.41 -18.62
CA LYS A 5 10.15 -3.69 -18.27
C LYS A 5 9.11 -4.67 -17.72
N ARG A 6 8.58 -4.34 -16.55
CA ARG A 6 7.61 -5.20 -15.88
C ARG A 6 6.20 -4.88 -16.38
N PRO A 7 5.27 -5.84 -16.29
CA PRO A 7 3.92 -5.68 -16.82
C PRO A 7 3.17 -4.46 -16.28
N LEU A 8 3.34 -4.13 -15.00
CA LEU A 8 2.61 -3.04 -14.37
C LEU A 8 3.46 -1.81 -14.12
N GLU A 9 4.59 -1.70 -14.79
CA GLU A 9 5.43 -0.52 -14.64
C GLU A 9 4.66 0.72 -15.06
N GLY A 10 4.72 1.76 -14.22
CA GLY A 10 3.99 2.99 -14.46
C GLY A 10 2.61 3.05 -13.82
N ILE A 11 2.15 1.94 -13.25
CA ILE A 11 0.86 1.91 -12.53
C ILE A 11 1.10 2.21 -11.06
N ARG A 12 0.30 3.12 -10.52
CA ARG A 12 0.37 3.47 -9.11
C ARG A 12 -0.86 2.94 -8.37
N VAL A 13 -0.61 2.23 -7.28
CA VAL A 13 -1.62 1.60 -6.45
C VAL A 13 -1.57 2.19 -5.06
N VAL A 14 -2.72 2.62 -4.53
CA VAL A 14 -2.85 3.02 -3.13
C VAL A 14 -3.42 1.84 -2.37
N ASP A 15 -2.71 1.41 -1.35
CA ASP A 15 -3.04 0.23 -0.56
C ASP A 15 -3.47 0.67 0.83
N ILE A 16 -4.76 0.53 1.14
CA ILE A 16 -5.29 0.81 2.48
C ILE A 16 -5.73 -0.48 3.17
N THR A 17 -5.17 -1.60 2.76
CA THR A 17 -5.58 -2.92 3.25
C THR A 17 -4.92 -3.27 4.58
N LEU A 18 -5.52 -4.27 5.24
CA LEU A 18 -5.03 -4.84 6.48
C LEU A 18 -5.06 -6.36 6.37
N TYR A 19 -4.36 -7.02 7.27
CA TYR A 19 -4.35 -8.47 7.41
C TYR A 19 -3.68 -9.16 6.22
N VAL A 20 -4.30 -10.16 5.61
CA VAL A 20 -3.62 -11.06 4.67
C VAL A 20 -4.05 -10.86 3.23
N THR A 21 -5.33 -10.99 2.95
CA THR A 21 -5.82 -11.03 1.56
C THR A 21 -5.48 -9.76 0.77
N GLY A 22 -5.78 -8.61 1.35
CA GLY A 22 -5.49 -7.34 0.70
C GLY A 22 -4.00 -7.11 0.49
N PRO A 23 -3.17 -7.24 1.55
CA PRO A 23 -1.73 -7.06 1.40
C PRO A 23 -1.08 -8.04 0.43
N LEU A 24 -1.56 -9.28 0.35
CA LEU A 24 -1.06 -10.22 -0.64
C LEU A 24 -1.42 -9.79 -2.06
N THR A 25 -2.62 -9.25 -2.25
CA THR A 25 -3.04 -8.75 -3.56
C THR A 25 -2.11 -7.64 -4.01
N THR A 26 -1.87 -6.64 -3.16
CA THR A 26 -1.01 -5.53 -3.52
C THR A 26 0.45 -5.94 -3.62
N GLN A 27 0.87 -6.97 -2.87
CA GLN A 27 2.22 -7.51 -3.02
C GLN A 27 2.41 -8.11 -4.41
N ALA A 28 1.42 -8.82 -4.91
CA ALA A 28 1.48 -9.36 -6.26
C ALA A 28 1.58 -8.23 -7.29
N LEU A 29 0.84 -7.14 -7.10
CA LEU A 29 0.91 -6.00 -7.99
C LEU A 29 2.30 -5.36 -7.95
N SER A 30 2.87 -5.23 -6.75
CA SER A 30 4.21 -4.69 -6.58
C SER A 30 5.25 -5.56 -7.28
N ASP A 31 5.12 -6.86 -7.14
CA ASP A 31 6.05 -7.81 -7.78
C ASP A 31 5.98 -7.72 -9.30
N CYS A 32 4.84 -7.31 -9.84
CA CYS A 32 4.68 -7.12 -11.28
C CYS A 32 5.12 -5.73 -11.76
N GLY A 33 5.64 -4.91 -10.89
CA GLY A 33 6.22 -3.63 -11.26
C GLY A 33 5.40 -2.40 -10.91
N ALA A 34 4.22 -2.57 -10.32
CA ALA A 34 3.41 -1.43 -9.89
C ALA A 34 4.09 -0.71 -8.72
N GLU A 35 3.91 0.60 -8.67
CA GLU A 35 4.30 1.37 -7.51
C GLU A 35 3.17 1.28 -6.48
N VAL A 36 3.41 0.57 -5.40
CA VAL A 36 2.41 0.40 -4.35
C VAL A 36 2.76 1.31 -3.18
N ILE A 37 1.81 2.15 -2.79
CA ILE A 37 1.96 3.05 -1.66
C ILE A 37 1.02 2.58 -0.57
N LYS A 38 1.58 2.02 0.48
CA LYS A 38 0.81 1.51 1.62
C LYS A 38 0.52 2.65 2.58
N ILE A 39 -0.75 2.82 2.90
CA ILE A 39 -1.19 3.84 3.84
C ILE A 39 -1.32 3.20 5.21
N GLU A 40 -0.61 3.78 6.17
CA GLU A 40 -0.68 3.34 7.56
C GLU A 40 -1.22 4.48 8.41
N THR A 41 -1.94 4.14 9.46
CA THR A 41 -2.51 5.14 10.34
C THR A 41 -2.27 4.74 11.78
N SER A 42 -1.97 5.73 12.61
CA SER A 42 -1.72 5.49 14.03
C SER A 42 -2.95 4.92 14.74
N SER A 43 -4.14 5.21 14.26
CA SER A 43 -5.37 4.66 14.84
C SER A 43 -5.49 3.15 14.61
N ARG A 44 -4.67 2.59 13.75
CA ARG A 44 -4.65 1.15 13.46
C ARG A 44 -3.40 0.47 13.99
N THR A 45 -2.79 1.04 14.98
CA THR A 45 -1.53 0.51 15.53
C THR A 45 -1.67 -0.95 15.95
N GLY A 46 -2.79 -1.28 16.60
CA GLY A 46 -3.03 -2.65 17.01
C GLY A 46 -3.07 -3.62 15.84
N ALA A 47 -3.76 -3.23 14.78
CA ALA A 47 -3.85 -4.07 13.59
C ALA A 47 -2.49 -4.23 12.91
N ARG A 48 -1.70 -3.16 12.88
CA ARG A 48 -0.36 -3.21 12.31
C ARG A 48 0.54 -4.11 13.14
N GLY A 49 0.43 -3.98 14.47
CA GLY A 49 1.17 -4.86 15.36
C GLY A 49 0.81 -6.31 15.14
N MET A 50 -0.48 -6.58 14.94
CA MET A 50 -0.94 -7.91 14.66
C MET A 50 -0.36 -8.45 13.35
N GLN A 51 -0.31 -7.63 12.32
CA GLN A 51 0.33 -8.02 11.06
C GLN A 51 1.77 -8.44 11.29
N GLY A 52 2.50 -7.64 12.04
CA GLY A 52 3.88 -7.97 12.37
C GLY A 52 3.97 -9.25 13.19
N GLY A 53 3.02 -9.42 14.10
CA GLY A 53 3.01 -10.58 14.98
C GLY A 53 2.79 -11.89 14.27
N VAL A 54 2.08 -11.89 13.15
CA VAL A 54 1.86 -13.13 12.39
C VAL A 54 2.98 -13.39 11.40
N GLY A 55 4.01 -12.56 11.39
CA GLY A 55 5.17 -12.79 10.55
C GLY A 55 4.98 -12.52 9.09
N GLY A 56 3.78 -12.23 8.66
CA GLY A 56 3.49 -11.93 7.27
C GLY A 56 3.61 -10.45 6.91
N GLY A 57 3.52 -9.60 7.91
CA GLY A 57 3.46 -8.17 7.67
C GLY A 57 4.67 -7.61 6.95
N LEU A 58 5.84 -7.99 7.39
CA LEU A 58 7.07 -7.51 6.77
C LEU A 58 7.19 -7.99 5.32
N GLN A 59 6.92 -9.26 5.10
CA GLN A 59 6.98 -9.84 3.77
C GLN A 59 5.97 -9.20 2.84
N GLN A 60 4.76 -8.95 3.36
CA GLN A 60 3.69 -8.35 2.58
C GLN A 60 3.90 -6.87 2.32
N SER A 61 4.91 -6.27 2.95
CA SER A 61 5.25 -4.87 2.74
C SER A 61 6.51 -4.70 1.89
N THR A 62 7.12 -5.80 1.47
CA THR A 62 8.35 -5.75 0.69
C THR A 62 8.09 -5.06 -0.65
N GLY A 63 8.95 -4.11 -0.98
CA GLY A 63 8.85 -3.39 -2.25
C GLY A 63 7.82 -2.28 -2.28
N LYS A 64 7.07 -2.08 -1.19
CA LYS A 64 6.05 -1.03 -1.12
C LYS A 64 6.62 0.22 -0.45
N LYS A 65 6.13 1.37 -0.89
CA LYS A 65 6.36 2.62 -0.18
C LYS A 65 5.34 2.73 0.94
N SER A 66 5.67 3.49 1.97
CA SER A 66 4.79 3.63 3.13
C SER A 66 4.56 5.10 3.44
N VAL A 67 3.31 5.44 3.70
CA VAL A 67 2.91 6.79 4.12
C VAL A 67 2.03 6.65 5.34
N SER A 68 2.33 7.42 6.38
CA SER A 68 1.52 7.42 7.60
C SER A 68 0.56 8.61 7.57
N LEU A 69 -0.73 8.33 7.67
CA LEU A 69 -1.78 9.36 7.66
C LEU A 69 -2.75 9.12 8.80
N ASN A 70 -3.29 10.21 9.31
CA ASN A 70 -4.35 10.15 10.32
C ASN A 70 -5.70 10.38 9.64
N PHE A 71 -6.46 9.31 9.44
CA PHE A 71 -7.77 9.40 8.79
C PHE A 71 -8.82 10.07 9.65
N SER A 72 -8.56 10.25 10.94
CA SER A 72 -9.50 10.94 11.83
C SER A 72 -9.42 12.46 11.68
N SER A 73 -8.41 12.97 11.00
CA SER A 73 -8.29 14.41 10.77
C SER A 73 -8.67 14.75 9.34
N ARG A 74 -9.20 15.97 9.17
CA ARG A 74 -9.52 16.48 7.85
C ARG A 74 -8.29 16.57 6.96
N ALA A 75 -7.20 17.03 7.55
CA ALA A 75 -5.94 17.17 6.82
C ALA A 75 -5.44 15.82 6.30
N GLY A 76 -5.52 14.78 7.13
CA GLY A 76 -5.09 13.45 6.70
C GLY A 76 -5.95 12.91 5.57
N LEU A 77 -7.26 13.10 5.65
CA LEU A 77 -8.16 12.67 4.58
C LEU A 77 -7.90 13.44 3.29
N ASP A 78 -7.64 14.74 3.38
CA ASP A 78 -7.35 15.54 2.20
C ASP A 78 -6.10 15.05 1.49
N VAL A 79 -5.07 14.67 2.24
CA VAL A 79 -3.86 14.09 1.66
C VAL A 79 -4.17 12.77 0.98
N LEU A 80 -4.97 11.91 1.62
CA LEU A 80 -5.37 10.64 1.03
C LEU A 80 -6.11 10.86 -0.30
N TYR A 81 -7.04 11.79 -0.34
CA TYR A 81 -7.79 12.07 -1.56
C TYR A 81 -6.90 12.58 -2.68
N ARG A 82 -5.92 13.41 -2.36
CA ARG A 82 -4.95 13.86 -3.36
C ARG A 82 -4.13 12.70 -3.91
N LEU A 83 -3.72 11.80 -3.04
CA LEU A 83 -2.94 10.65 -3.44
C LEU A 83 -3.76 9.73 -4.34
N VAL A 84 -5.01 9.49 -3.97
CA VAL A 84 -5.92 8.69 -4.78
C VAL A 84 -6.14 9.31 -6.15
N ALA A 85 -6.27 10.64 -6.19
CA ALA A 85 -6.50 11.35 -7.45
C ALA A 85 -5.36 11.19 -8.45
N CYS A 86 -4.14 10.99 -7.97
CA CYS A 86 -2.99 10.80 -8.86
C CYS A 86 -2.56 9.33 -8.94
N SER A 87 -3.44 8.42 -8.57
CA SER A 87 -3.17 6.99 -8.61
C SER A 87 -4.13 6.30 -9.57
N ASP A 88 -3.78 5.08 -9.95
CA ASP A 88 -4.56 4.32 -10.91
C ASP A 88 -5.51 3.33 -10.25
N VAL A 89 -5.13 2.81 -9.10
CA VAL A 89 -5.87 1.74 -8.43
C VAL A 89 -5.87 1.99 -6.93
N VAL A 90 -6.99 1.70 -6.29
CA VAL A 90 -7.11 1.69 -4.82
C VAL A 90 -7.57 0.31 -4.39
N VAL A 91 -6.87 -0.26 -3.43
CA VAL A 91 -7.19 -1.57 -2.88
C VAL A 91 -7.51 -1.46 -1.40
#